data_f8c11370317f0ca00422f59beb91533f
#
_entry.id   f8c11370317f0ca00422f59beb91533f
#
_cell.length_a   1.000
_cell.length_b   1.000
_cell.length_c   1.000
_cell.angle_alpha   90.00
_cell.angle_beta   90.00
_cell.angle_gamma   90.00
#
_symmetry.space_group_name_H-M   'P 1'
#
loop_
_entity.id
_entity.type
_entity.pdbx_description
1 polymer ?
#
loop_
_entity_poly.entity_id
_entity_poly.type
_entity_poly.pdbx_seq_one_letter_code
_entity_poly.pdbx_strand_id
1 'polypeptide(L)'
;HTDTLKESGFVETTVAAIKGRTIHAVHTEGAGGGHAPDIIKICGEENVLPSSTNPTRPYTVNTLEEHLDMLMVCHHLDKTIPEDVAFAESRIRRETIAAEDILHDMGAFSIIASDSQAMGRVGEVLIRTWQTADKMKKQRGRLPEEKGENDNFRVRRYIAKYTINPAIAHGISDEIGSITEGKRADLVLWNPAFFGVKPEMVLMAGTIVCAQMGDPNASIPTPQPVYSRPMFGAYGKSVEH
;
A
#
# COMPACT_ATOMS: atom_id res chain seq x y z
N HIS A 1 13.07 8.15 -2.99
CA HIS A 1 13.07 8.66 -1.61
C HIS A 1 13.59 10.08 -1.57
N THR A 2 12.94 10.96 -0.80
CA THR A 2 13.51 12.23 -0.39
C THR A 2 14.48 12.01 0.78
N ASP A 3 15.40 12.95 1.01
CA ASP A 3 16.35 12.82 2.12
C ASP A 3 15.62 12.78 3.47
N THR A 4 15.84 11.72 4.23
CA THR A 4 15.25 11.51 5.55
C THR A 4 16.21 11.86 6.68
N LEU A 5 17.52 11.95 6.43
CA LEU A 5 18.52 12.06 7.47
C LEU A 5 18.75 13.51 7.91
N LYS A 6 18.67 14.45 6.99
CA LYS A 6 18.99 15.85 7.29
C LYS A 6 17.77 16.74 7.37
N GLU A 7 16.69 16.40 6.69
CA GLU A 7 15.44 17.19 6.61
C GLU A 7 15.68 18.69 6.36
N SER A 8 16.86 18.99 5.85
CA SER A 8 17.27 20.34 5.51
C SER A 8 16.75 20.65 4.11
N GLY A 9 15.97 21.70 4.02
CA GLY A 9 15.38 22.13 2.76
C GLY A 9 13.86 22.00 2.77
N PHE A 10 13.30 22.51 1.71
CA PHE A 10 11.85 22.58 1.52
C PHE A 10 11.43 21.59 0.44
N VAL A 11 10.19 21.13 0.48
CA VAL A 11 9.64 20.25 -0.57
C VAL A 11 9.75 20.88 -1.96
N GLU A 12 9.68 22.19 -2.05
CA GLU A 12 9.83 22.98 -3.27
C GLU A 12 11.21 22.76 -3.92
N THR A 13 12.27 22.57 -3.14
CA THR A 13 13.61 22.26 -3.69
C THR A 13 13.67 20.87 -4.30
N THR A 14 12.96 19.90 -3.72
CA THR A 14 12.81 18.56 -4.28
C THR A 14 12.01 18.60 -5.58
N VAL A 15 10.89 19.32 -5.61
CA VAL A 15 10.08 19.51 -6.82
C VAL A 15 10.90 20.18 -7.92
N ALA A 16 11.66 21.22 -7.59
CA ALA A 16 12.55 21.88 -8.54
C ALA A 16 13.63 20.95 -9.09
N ALA A 17 14.17 20.05 -8.28
CA ALA A 17 15.18 19.07 -8.69
C ALA A 17 14.61 18.01 -9.64
N ILE A 18 13.34 17.69 -9.56
CA ILE A 18 12.65 16.77 -10.48
C ILE A 18 12.61 17.34 -11.90
N LYS A 19 12.50 18.64 -12.05
CA LYS A 19 12.54 19.34 -13.36
C LYS A 19 11.52 18.81 -14.37
N GLY A 20 10.30 18.50 -13.94
CA GLY A 20 9.23 17.98 -14.80
C GLY A 20 9.45 16.56 -15.33
N ARG A 21 10.45 15.84 -14.86
CA ARG A 21 10.66 14.42 -15.23
C ARG A 21 9.66 13.53 -14.51
N THR A 22 9.27 12.44 -15.17
CA THR A 22 8.45 11.42 -14.51
C THR A 22 9.25 10.74 -13.39
N ILE A 23 8.65 10.68 -12.21
CA ILE A 23 9.28 10.11 -11.02
C ILE A 23 8.25 9.34 -10.19
N HIS A 24 8.69 8.23 -9.61
CA HIS A 24 7.98 7.55 -8.53
C HIS A 24 8.50 8.09 -7.19
N ALA A 25 7.60 8.70 -6.43
CA ALA A 25 7.90 9.19 -5.08
C ALA A 25 7.29 8.24 -4.05
N VAL A 26 8.12 7.77 -3.11
CA VAL A 26 7.69 6.87 -2.03
C VAL A 26 7.50 7.63 -0.72
N HIS A 27 6.72 7.07 0.22
CA HIS A 27 6.38 7.67 1.52
C HIS A 27 5.75 9.07 1.38
N THR A 28 4.95 9.27 0.35
CA THR A 28 4.44 10.61 0.01
C THR A 28 3.34 11.08 0.98
N GLU A 29 2.82 10.19 1.81
CA GLU A 29 1.92 10.56 2.92
C GLU A 29 2.64 11.37 4.01
N GLY A 30 3.96 11.35 4.04
CA GLY A 30 4.77 12.19 4.90
C GLY A 30 5.13 11.61 6.26
N ALA A 31 4.78 10.35 6.56
CA ALA A 31 5.10 9.75 7.84
C ALA A 31 6.51 9.15 7.90
N GLY A 32 6.96 8.49 6.83
CA GLY A 32 8.19 7.72 6.80
C GLY A 32 9.34 8.33 6.01
N GLY A 33 9.15 9.46 5.36
CA GLY A 33 10.12 10.05 4.45
C GLY A 33 10.61 11.44 4.83
N GLY A 34 11.54 11.98 4.07
CA GLY A 34 11.99 13.37 4.19
C GLY A 34 10.89 14.37 3.85
N HIS A 35 11.05 15.61 4.31
CA HIS A 35 10.05 16.68 4.21
C HIS A 35 8.70 16.33 4.86
N ALA A 36 8.70 15.46 5.85
CA ALA A 36 7.48 15.10 6.56
C ALA A 36 6.92 16.28 7.39
N PRO A 37 5.64 16.59 7.36
CA PRO A 37 4.60 15.96 6.54
C PRO A 37 4.39 16.63 5.17
N ASP A 38 5.16 17.67 4.83
CA ASP A 38 4.92 18.54 3.69
C ASP A 38 5.09 17.86 2.33
N ILE A 39 5.78 16.73 2.29
CA ILE A 39 5.98 15.95 1.06
C ILE A 39 4.65 15.58 0.38
N ILE A 40 3.54 15.55 1.09
CA ILE A 40 2.22 15.26 0.52
C ILE A 40 1.84 16.24 -0.61
N LYS A 41 2.41 17.44 -0.63
CA LYS A 41 2.20 18.44 -1.69
C LYS A 41 2.57 17.93 -3.07
N ILE A 42 3.54 16.99 -3.14
CA ILE A 42 4.01 16.42 -4.42
C ILE A 42 2.93 15.60 -5.14
N CYS A 43 1.86 15.21 -4.44
CA CYS A 43 0.69 14.57 -5.05
C CYS A 43 -0.03 15.47 -6.05
N GLY A 44 0.23 16.78 -6.02
CA GLY A 44 -0.29 17.76 -6.98
C GLY A 44 0.55 17.91 -8.26
N GLU A 45 1.72 17.28 -8.35
CA GLU A 45 2.60 17.37 -9.51
C GLU A 45 2.20 16.34 -10.57
N GLU A 46 1.95 16.79 -11.79
CA GLU A 46 1.42 15.98 -12.90
C GLU A 46 2.35 14.82 -13.31
N ASN A 47 3.65 15.01 -13.16
CA ASN A 47 4.67 14.06 -13.57
C ASN A 47 5.13 13.12 -12.44
N VAL A 48 4.50 13.19 -11.29
CA VAL A 48 4.84 12.36 -10.12
C VAL A 48 3.84 11.21 -9.98
N LEU A 49 4.37 10.02 -9.74
CA LEU A 49 3.60 8.84 -9.33
C LEU A 49 3.79 8.67 -7.82
N PRO A 50 2.93 9.28 -6.99
CA PRO A 50 3.08 9.20 -5.55
C PRO A 50 2.59 7.86 -5.03
N SER A 51 3.38 7.24 -4.15
CA SER A 51 2.95 6.08 -3.37
C SER A 51 2.88 6.41 -1.89
N SER A 52 1.92 5.82 -1.23
CA SER A 52 1.84 5.84 0.21
C SER A 52 2.10 4.47 0.80
N THR A 53 2.67 4.44 1.98
CA THR A 53 2.77 3.26 2.82
C THR A 53 1.55 3.17 3.72
N ASN A 54 1.16 1.96 4.13
CA ASN A 54 -0.16 1.83 4.70
C ASN A 54 -0.28 1.00 5.99
N PRO A 55 0.69 1.02 6.88
CA PRO A 55 0.61 0.15 8.05
C PRO A 55 -0.59 0.45 8.94
N THR A 56 -1.10 1.68 8.93
CA THR A 56 -2.15 2.16 9.84
C THR A 56 -3.42 2.62 9.14
N ARG A 57 -3.54 2.37 7.84
CA ARG A 57 -4.72 2.76 7.06
C ARG A 57 -5.84 1.69 7.17
N PRO A 58 -7.11 2.07 7.02
CA PRO A 58 -7.63 3.44 6.94
C PRO A 58 -7.51 4.19 8.26
N TYR A 59 -7.58 5.53 8.21
CA TYR A 59 -7.55 6.37 9.41
C TYR A 59 -8.73 6.05 10.34
N THR A 60 -8.40 5.71 11.59
CA THR A 60 -9.33 5.36 12.66
C THR A 60 -8.96 6.10 13.95
N VAL A 61 -9.67 5.85 15.02
CA VAL A 61 -9.40 6.48 16.33
C VAL A 61 -8.02 6.12 16.89
N ASN A 62 -7.47 4.95 16.55
CA ASN A 62 -6.19 4.48 17.07
C ASN A 62 -5.00 4.76 16.13
N THR A 63 -5.28 5.24 14.91
CA THR A 63 -4.23 5.34 13.86
C THR A 63 -3.07 6.23 14.30
N LEU A 64 -3.34 7.32 14.97
CA LEU A 64 -2.30 8.26 15.37
C LEU A 64 -1.31 7.61 16.35
N GLU A 65 -1.82 6.99 17.41
CA GLU A 65 -1.00 6.31 18.42
C GLU A 65 -0.22 5.14 17.81
N GLU A 66 -0.91 4.30 17.02
CA GLU A 66 -0.28 3.17 16.35
C GLU A 66 0.84 3.61 15.43
N HIS A 67 0.65 4.70 14.71
CA HIS A 67 1.66 5.22 13.79
C HIS A 67 2.84 5.85 14.53
N LEU A 68 2.59 6.58 15.61
CA LEU A 68 3.65 7.10 16.48
C LEU A 68 4.49 5.97 17.07
N ASP A 69 3.85 4.93 17.61
CA ASP A 69 4.54 3.77 18.14
C ASP A 69 5.38 3.05 17.07
N MET A 70 4.85 2.89 15.88
CA MET A 70 5.60 2.30 14.76
C MET A 70 6.81 3.15 14.39
N LEU A 71 6.65 4.47 14.30
CA LEU A 71 7.76 5.38 14.00
C LEU A 71 8.85 5.30 15.05
N MET A 72 8.46 5.35 16.33
CA MET A 72 9.40 5.23 17.44
C MET A 72 10.25 3.95 17.37
N VAL A 73 9.58 2.82 17.13
CA VAL A 73 10.26 1.51 17.02
C VAL A 73 11.16 1.45 15.77
N CYS A 74 10.65 1.84 14.61
CA CYS A 74 11.38 1.70 13.35
C CYS A 74 12.57 2.65 13.22
N HIS A 75 12.53 3.79 13.90
CA HIS A 75 13.62 4.76 13.93
C HIS A 75 14.53 4.64 15.17
N HIS A 76 14.34 3.59 15.98
CA HIS A 76 15.11 3.35 17.20
C HIS A 76 15.07 4.51 18.19
N LEU A 77 13.92 5.17 18.30
CA LEU A 77 13.69 6.28 19.20
C LEU A 77 13.30 5.79 20.61
N ASP A 78 13.60 6.61 21.62
CA ASP A 78 13.30 6.29 23.02
C ASP A 78 12.18 7.20 23.55
N LYS A 79 11.09 6.61 24.02
CA LYS A 79 9.95 7.34 24.59
C LYS A 79 10.28 8.11 25.87
N THR A 80 11.43 7.80 26.52
CA THR A 80 11.90 8.52 27.70
C THR A 80 12.69 9.77 27.37
N ILE A 81 13.05 9.97 26.10
CA ILE A 81 13.79 11.11 25.60
C ILE A 81 12.81 12.10 24.95
N PRO A 82 12.60 13.31 25.55
CA PRO A 82 11.64 14.28 25.02
C PRO A 82 11.90 14.72 23.57
N GLU A 83 13.15 14.80 23.16
CA GLU A 83 13.56 15.17 21.80
C GLU A 83 13.15 14.10 20.78
N ASP A 84 13.24 12.83 21.13
CA ASP A 84 12.81 11.71 20.29
C ASP A 84 11.29 11.73 20.10
N VAL A 85 10.56 11.97 21.20
CA VAL A 85 9.10 12.11 21.16
C VAL A 85 8.69 13.30 20.29
N ALA A 86 9.33 14.46 20.48
CA ALA A 86 9.05 15.67 19.69
C ALA A 86 9.35 15.45 18.20
N PHE A 87 10.40 14.72 17.87
CA PHE A 87 10.72 14.33 16.50
C PHE A 87 9.61 13.47 15.89
N ALA A 88 9.17 12.43 16.58
CA ALA A 88 8.09 11.55 16.10
C ALA A 88 6.79 12.34 15.89
N GLU A 89 6.39 13.17 16.84
CA GLU A 89 5.18 14.00 16.77
C GLU A 89 5.25 15.06 15.66
N SER A 90 6.43 15.54 15.31
CA SER A 90 6.60 16.46 14.20
C SER A 90 6.26 15.85 12.85
N ARG A 91 6.40 14.53 12.72
CA ARG A 91 6.15 13.78 11.48
C ARG A 91 4.75 13.23 11.39
N ILE A 92 4.22 12.71 12.48
CA ILE A 92 2.91 12.06 12.53
C ILE A 92 1.85 13.09 12.88
N ARG A 93 1.14 13.57 11.87
CA ARG A 93 0.11 14.60 12.02
C ARG A 93 -1.25 14.05 11.60
N ARG A 94 -2.22 14.23 12.47
CA ARG A 94 -3.61 13.80 12.26
C ARG A 94 -4.17 14.28 10.93
N GLU A 95 -3.95 15.53 10.60
CA GLU A 95 -4.50 16.18 9.41
C GLU A 95 -4.01 15.51 8.13
N THR A 96 -2.71 15.24 8.06
CA THR A 96 -2.07 14.61 6.89
C THR A 96 -2.52 13.16 6.73
N ILE A 97 -2.53 12.40 7.84
CA ILE A 97 -2.94 10.99 7.82
C ILE A 97 -4.42 10.84 7.49
N ALA A 98 -5.28 11.72 8.02
CA ALA A 98 -6.70 11.71 7.69
C ALA A 98 -6.96 12.09 6.22
N ALA A 99 -6.20 13.04 5.68
CA ALA A 99 -6.31 13.43 4.28
C ALA A 99 -5.88 12.33 3.31
N GLU A 100 -4.99 11.45 3.73
CA GLU A 100 -4.45 10.36 2.90
C GLU A 100 -5.55 9.47 2.31
N ASP A 101 -6.52 9.03 3.12
CA ASP A 101 -7.64 8.21 2.64
C ASP A 101 -8.43 8.93 1.55
N ILE A 102 -8.67 10.23 1.73
CA ILE A 102 -9.40 11.07 0.78
C ILE A 102 -8.60 11.21 -0.53
N LEU A 103 -7.30 11.47 -0.43
CA LEU A 103 -6.42 11.60 -1.59
C LEU A 103 -6.31 10.28 -2.37
N HIS A 104 -6.35 9.14 -1.69
CA HIS A 104 -6.47 7.84 -2.36
C HIS A 104 -7.77 7.70 -3.15
N ASP A 105 -8.86 8.11 -2.56
CA ASP A 105 -10.18 8.01 -3.20
C ASP A 105 -10.34 9.01 -4.37
N MET A 106 -9.69 10.15 -4.28
CA MET A 106 -9.59 11.14 -5.38
C MET A 106 -8.67 10.70 -6.50
N GLY A 107 -7.77 9.73 -6.26
CA GLY A 107 -6.78 9.27 -7.22
C GLY A 107 -5.47 10.05 -7.21
N ALA A 108 -5.27 10.96 -6.25
CA ALA A 108 -4.04 11.72 -6.10
C ALA A 108 -2.85 10.82 -5.73
N PHE A 109 -3.07 9.81 -4.88
CA PHE A 109 -2.11 8.74 -4.69
C PHE A 109 -2.27 7.67 -5.75
N SER A 110 -1.23 7.45 -6.54
CA SER A 110 -1.22 6.48 -7.65
C SER A 110 -1.00 5.05 -7.17
N ILE A 111 -0.24 4.84 -6.12
CA ILE A 111 0.26 3.53 -5.68
C ILE A 111 0.07 3.37 -4.17
N ILE A 112 -0.21 2.14 -3.76
CA ILE A 112 -0.17 1.68 -2.38
C ILE A 112 1.04 0.76 -2.23
N ALA A 113 1.88 1.03 -1.22
CA ALA A 113 3.06 0.26 -0.90
C ALA A 113 3.01 -0.28 0.53
N SER A 114 3.84 -1.27 0.83
CA SER A 114 3.87 -1.91 2.14
C SER A 114 4.88 -1.30 3.10
N ASP A 115 5.97 -0.75 2.58
CA ASP A 115 7.15 -0.38 3.39
C ASP A 115 7.64 -1.52 4.28
N SER A 116 7.75 -2.72 3.72
CA SER A 116 7.86 -3.98 4.46
C SER A 116 9.08 -4.12 5.35
N GLN A 117 10.14 -3.37 5.08
CA GLN A 117 11.40 -3.45 5.83
C GLN A 117 11.51 -2.44 6.98
N ALA A 118 10.64 -1.44 7.01
CA ALA A 118 10.65 -0.42 8.05
C ALA A 118 9.29 -0.36 8.75
N MET A 119 8.40 0.52 8.33
CA MET A 119 7.11 0.72 9.00
C MET A 119 5.97 -0.07 8.36
N GLY A 120 6.25 -1.19 7.68
CA GLY A 120 5.29 -1.82 6.80
C GLY A 120 4.76 -3.18 7.22
N ARG A 121 3.63 -3.53 6.63
CA ARG A 121 2.94 -4.82 6.79
C ARG A 121 2.54 -5.36 5.43
N VAL A 122 3.47 -6.10 4.79
CA VAL A 122 3.28 -6.59 3.41
C VAL A 122 2.02 -7.45 3.25
N GLY A 123 1.70 -8.29 4.23
CA GLY A 123 0.52 -9.16 4.19
C GLY A 123 -0.82 -8.42 4.30
N GLU A 124 -0.82 -7.14 4.69
CA GLU A 124 -2.03 -6.37 4.90
C GLU A 124 -2.34 -5.37 3.76
N VAL A 125 -1.47 -5.27 2.75
CA VAL A 125 -1.61 -4.26 1.68
C VAL A 125 -2.99 -4.32 1.02
N LEU A 126 -3.42 -5.50 0.58
CA LEU A 126 -4.69 -5.64 -0.12
C LEU A 126 -5.88 -5.37 0.79
N ILE A 127 -5.91 -5.98 1.96
CA ILE A 127 -7.04 -5.84 2.87
C ILE A 127 -7.21 -4.38 3.31
N ARG A 128 -6.13 -3.69 3.62
CA ARG A 128 -6.14 -2.28 4.00
C ARG A 128 -6.56 -1.37 2.84
N THR A 129 -6.17 -1.71 1.63
CA THR A 129 -6.62 -1.01 0.42
C THR A 129 -8.15 -1.05 0.30
N TRP A 130 -8.74 -2.23 0.49
CA TRP A 130 -10.20 -2.40 0.37
C TRP A 130 -10.97 -1.85 1.57
N GLN A 131 -10.40 -1.91 2.77
CA GLN A 131 -10.96 -1.22 3.94
C GLN A 131 -10.99 0.30 3.72
N THR A 132 -9.95 0.86 3.10
CA THR A 132 -9.92 2.28 2.74
C THR A 132 -11.00 2.60 1.70
N ALA A 133 -11.14 1.77 0.66
CA ALA A 133 -12.17 1.96 -0.36
C ALA A 133 -13.59 1.91 0.23
N ASP A 134 -13.87 0.94 1.10
CA ASP A 134 -15.15 0.80 1.79
C ASP A 134 -15.44 2.01 2.68
N LYS A 135 -14.48 2.43 3.49
CA LYS A 135 -14.60 3.64 4.32
C LYS A 135 -14.91 4.87 3.47
N MET A 136 -14.18 5.03 2.37
CA MET A 136 -14.40 6.17 1.48
C MET A 136 -15.77 6.13 0.80
N LYS A 137 -16.24 4.95 0.41
CA LYS A 137 -17.61 4.79 -0.08
C LYS A 137 -18.65 5.21 0.96
N LYS A 138 -18.48 4.80 2.20
CA LYS A 138 -19.40 5.14 3.30
C LYS A 138 -19.38 6.63 3.63
N GLN A 139 -18.23 7.26 3.63
CA GLN A 139 -18.07 8.66 4.04
C GLN A 139 -18.32 9.67 2.92
N ARG A 140 -17.93 9.34 1.69
CA ARG A 140 -17.98 10.26 0.55
C ARG A 140 -19.06 9.90 -0.48
N GLY A 141 -19.69 8.73 -0.32
CA GLY A 141 -20.72 8.28 -1.24
C GLY A 141 -20.15 7.88 -2.59
N ARG A 142 -20.92 8.11 -3.63
CA ARG A 142 -20.60 7.76 -5.01
C ARG A 142 -19.58 8.73 -5.61
N LEU A 143 -18.64 8.21 -6.40
CA LEU A 143 -17.72 9.05 -7.15
C LEU A 143 -18.43 9.73 -8.33
N PRO A 144 -18.07 10.97 -8.69
CA PRO A 144 -18.69 11.67 -9.84
C PRO A 144 -18.52 10.95 -11.17
N GLU A 145 -17.45 10.16 -11.30
CA GLU A 145 -17.11 9.41 -12.52
C GLU A 145 -17.87 8.11 -12.68
N GLU A 146 -18.60 7.67 -11.64
CA GLU A 146 -19.37 6.43 -11.71
C GLU A 146 -20.55 6.52 -12.69
N LYS A 147 -20.71 5.46 -13.47
CA LYS A 147 -21.84 5.31 -14.39
C LYS A 147 -22.76 4.19 -13.91
N GLY A 148 -24.08 4.45 -13.83
CA GLY A 148 -25.05 3.49 -13.32
C GLY A 148 -25.01 3.33 -11.81
N GLU A 149 -25.52 2.23 -11.26
CA GLU A 149 -25.68 1.98 -9.81
C GLU A 149 -24.53 1.17 -9.18
N ASN A 150 -23.41 1.06 -9.87
CA ASN A 150 -22.25 0.31 -9.42
C ASN A 150 -21.10 1.21 -8.97
N ASP A 151 -20.04 0.62 -8.41
CA ASP A 151 -18.81 1.29 -7.98
C ASP A 151 -17.60 0.89 -8.85
N ASN A 152 -17.83 0.51 -10.10
CA ASN A 152 -16.78 -0.03 -10.97
C ASN A 152 -15.62 0.95 -11.21
N PHE A 153 -15.88 2.25 -11.21
CA PHE A 153 -14.81 3.23 -11.36
C PHE A 153 -13.91 3.24 -10.12
N ARG A 154 -14.50 3.29 -8.90
CA ARG A 154 -13.75 3.19 -7.66
C ARG A 154 -12.97 1.88 -7.60
N VAL A 155 -13.59 0.76 -7.90
CA VAL A 155 -12.94 -0.57 -7.91
C VAL A 155 -11.71 -0.55 -8.82
N ARG A 156 -11.83 -0.07 -10.06
CA ARG A 156 -10.70 0.03 -10.99
C ARG A 156 -9.60 0.95 -10.46
N ARG A 157 -9.96 2.09 -9.88
CA ARG A 157 -9.00 3.01 -9.26
C ARG A 157 -8.18 2.33 -8.17
N TYR A 158 -8.81 1.58 -7.28
CA TYR A 158 -8.12 0.92 -6.18
C TYR A 158 -7.32 -0.32 -6.62
N ILE A 159 -7.81 -1.11 -7.55
CA ILE A 159 -7.04 -2.22 -8.15
C ILE A 159 -5.78 -1.69 -8.84
N ALA A 160 -5.87 -0.61 -9.58
CA ALA A 160 -4.73 -0.04 -10.30
C ALA A 160 -3.56 0.31 -9.38
N LYS A 161 -3.82 0.66 -8.11
CA LYS A 161 -2.80 1.09 -7.14
C LYS A 161 -1.79 0.00 -6.78
N TYR A 162 -2.13 -1.26 -6.93
CA TYR A 162 -1.24 -2.39 -6.63
C TYR A 162 -1.05 -3.34 -7.82
N THR A 163 -1.51 -2.95 -9.00
CA THR A 163 -1.35 -3.72 -10.24
C THR A 163 -0.68 -2.89 -11.33
N ILE A 164 -1.44 -2.20 -12.17
CA ILE A 164 -0.89 -1.50 -13.34
C ILE A 164 -0.05 -0.29 -12.98
N ASN A 165 -0.41 0.49 -11.96
CA ASN A 165 0.33 1.70 -11.63
C ASN A 165 1.77 1.40 -11.13
N PRO A 166 2.01 0.45 -10.21
CA PRO A 166 3.38 0.04 -9.90
C PRO A 166 4.10 -0.59 -11.09
N ALA A 167 3.41 -1.33 -11.96
CA ALA A 167 4.04 -1.88 -13.16
C ALA A 167 4.54 -0.77 -14.11
N ILE A 168 3.77 0.31 -14.28
CA ILE A 168 4.19 1.51 -15.02
C ILE A 168 5.40 2.17 -14.34
N ALA A 169 5.34 2.36 -13.02
CA ALA A 169 6.42 3.00 -12.26
C ALA A 169 7.75 2.25 -12.37
N HIS A 170 7.69 0.93 -12.51
CA HIS A 170 8.86 0.06 -12.66
C HIS A 170 9.23 -0.24 -14.12
N GLY A 171 8.50 0.27 -15.11
CA GLY A 171 8.78 0.06 -16.53
C GLY A 171 8.53 -1.37 -17.03
N ILE A 172 7.65 -2.12 -16.38
CA ILE A 172 7.31 -3.51 -16.71
C ILE A 172 5.83 -3.69 -17.09
N SER A 173 5.16 -2.60 -17.39
CA SER A 173 3.73 -2.61 -17.69
C SER A 173 3.37 -3.34 -18.99
N ASP A 174 4.33 -3.54 -19.87
CA ASP A 174 4.12 -4.32 -21.10
C ASP A 174 4.02 -5.83 -20.83
N GLU A 175 4.56 -6.29 -19.70
CA GLU A 175 4.60 -7.70 -19.33
C GLU A 175 3.54 -8.09 -18.31
N ILE A 176 3.25 -7.18 -17.33
CA ILE A 176 2.39 -7.47 -16.19
C ILE A 176 1.48 -6.28 -15.85
N GLY A 177 0.67 -6.45 -14.82
CA GLY A 177 -0.14 -5.38 -14.20
C GLY A 177 -1.54 -5.21 -14.77
N SER A 178 -1.88 -5.89 -15.87
CA SER A 178 -3.24 -5.88 -16.44
C SER A 178 -3.58 -7.20 -17.12
N ILE A 179 -4.86 -7.49 -17.19
CA ILE A 179 -5.39 -8.65 -17.94
C ILE A 179 -5.54 -8.22 -19.39
N THR A 180 -4.47 -8.45 -20.16
CA THR A 180 -4.39 -8.08 -21.58
C THR A 180 -3.70 -9.22 -22.34
N GLU A 181 -4.16 -9.55 -23.55
CA GLU A 181 -3.52 -10.55 -24.39
C GLU A 181 -2.04 -10.23 -24.62
N GLY A 182 -1.20 -11.25 -24.54
CA GLY A 182 0.26 -11.14 -24.68
C GLY A 182 1.01 -10.86 -23.38
N LYS A 183 0.32 -10.51 -22.30
CA LYS A 183 0.96 -10.35 -20.99
C LYS A 183 1.00 -11.66 -20.21
N ARG A 184 1.90 -11.71 -19.23
CA ARG A 184 2.03 -12.86 -18.36
C ARG A 184 0.76 -13.12 -17.58
N ALA A 185 0.34 -14.37 -17.54
CA ALA A 185 -0.90 -14.79 -16.87
C ALA A 185 -0.70 -14.88 -15.33
N ASP A 186 -0.53 -13.74 -14.70
CA ASP A 186 -0.55 -13.57 -13.26
C ASP A 186 -1.96 -13.15 -12.86
N LEU A 187 -2.74 -14.08 -12.37
CA LEU A 187 -4.17 -13.90 -12.15
C LEU A 187 -4.58 -14.29 -10.74
N VAL A 188 -5.55 -13.58 -10.19
CA VAL A 188 -6.18 -13.93 -8.92
C VAL A 188 -7.68 -14.06 -9.11
N LEU A 189 -8.23 -15.22 -8.73
CA LEU A 189 -9.66 -15.47 -8.72
C LEU A 189 -10.20 -15.21 -7.32
N TRP A 190 -11.28 -14.45 -7.27
CA TRP A 190 -11.92 -14.07 -6.02
C TRP A 190 -13.38 -14.52 -5.99
N ASN A 191 -13.81 -15.06 -4.86
CA ASN A 191 -15.22 -15.00 -4.52
C ASN A 191 -15.55 -13.54 -4.18
N PRO A 192 -16.58 -12.92 -4.80
CA PRO A 192 -16.93 -11.53 -4.53
C PRO A 192 -17.17 -11.21 -3.04
N ALA A 193 -17.70 -12.18 -2.29
CA ALA A 193 -17.93 -12.02 -0.85
C ALA A 193 -16.65 -11.89 -0.03
N PHE A 194 -15.53 -12.36 -0.55
CA PHE A 194 -14.21 -12.36 0.11
C PHE A 194 -13.17 -11.56 -0.67
N PHE A 195 -13.62 -10.69 -1.56
CA PHE A 195 -12.75 -9.89 -2.41
C PHE A 195 -11.75 -9.06 -1.59
N GLY A 196 -10.47 -9.17 -1.96
CA GLY A 196 -9.38 -8.48 -1.27
C GLY A 196 -8.96 -9.10 0.06
N VAL A 197 -9.63 -10.16 0.52
CA VAL A 197 -9.34 -10.81 1.81
C VAL A 197 -8.76 -12.20 1.62
N LYS A 198 -9.48 -13.05 0.88
CA LYS A 198 -9.08 -14.45 0.68
C LYS A 198 -9.33 -14.84 -0.78
N PRO A 199 -8.27 -15.05 -1.58
CA PRO A 199 -8.41 -15.53 -2.94
C PRO A 199 -8.86 -17.01 -2.95
N GLU A 200 -9.62 -17.39 -3.97
CA GLU A 200 -9.92 -18.78 -4.26
C GLU A 200 -8.77 -19.48 -4.97
N MET A 201 -8.13 -18.76 -5.89
CA MET A 201 -7.03 -19.30 -6.67
C MET A 201 -6.06 -18.16 -7.06
N VAL A 202 -4.78 -18.47 -7.07
CA VAL A 202 -3.73 -17.59 -7.58
C VAL A 202 -2.95 -18.35 -8.65
N LEU A 203 -2.84 -17.72 -9.82
CA LEU A 203 -2.01 -18.20 -10.92
C LEU A 203 -0.80 -17.27 -11.09
N MET A 204 0.34 -17.86 -11.36
CA MET A 204 1.57 -17.17 -11.66
C MET A 204 2.17 -17.75 -12.96
N ALA A 205 2.32 -16.91 -13.95
CA ALA A 205 2.70 -17.33 -15.31
C ALA A 205 1.85 -18.51 -15.85
N GLY A 206 0.55 -18.48 -15.56
CA GLY A 206 -0.40 -19.52 -15.97
C GLY A 206 -0.40 -20.79 -15.13
N THR A 207 0.47 -20.89 -14.11
CA THR A 207 0.55 -22.03 -13.19
C THR A 207 -0.19 -21.72 -11.89
N ILE A 208 -1.02 -22.65 -11.41
CA ILE A 208 -1.68 -22.50 -10.12
C ILE A 208 -0.64 -22.61 -9.01
N VAL A 209 -0.47 -21.55 -8.22
CA VAL A 209 0.49 -21.49 -7.11
C VAL A 209 -0.21 -21.48 -5.75
N CYS A 210 -1.51 -21.19 -5.72
CA CYS A 210 -2.33 -21.26 -4.52
C CYS A 210 -3.78 -21.56 -4.92
N ALA A 211 -4.40 -22.55 -4.29
CA ALA A 211 -5.81 -22.86 -4.44
C ALA A 211 -6.33 -23.56 -3.18
N GLN A 212 -7.65 -23.65 -3.05
CA GLN A 212 -8.24 -24.46 -1.98
C GLN A 212 -7.96 -25.95 -2.23
N MET A 213 -7.68 -26.68 -1.17
CA MET A 213 -7.51 -28.14 -1.29
C MET A 213 -8.78 -28.78 -1.83
N GLY A 214 -8.59 -29.69 -2.79
CA GLY A 214 -9.71 -30.39 -3.43
C GLY A 214 -10.27 -29.70 -4.69
N ASP A 215 -9.72 -28.58 -5.11
CA ASP A 215 -10.07 -28.03 -6.44
C ASP A 215 -9.61 -29.03 -7.54
N PRO A 216 -10.53 -29.55 -8.36
CA PRO A 216 -10.20 -30.62 -9.32
C PRO A 216 -9.24 -30.18 -10.43
N ASN A 217 -9.07 -28.86 -10.65
CA ASN A 217 -8.17 -28.32 -11.66
C ASN A 217 -6.85 -27.81 -11.07
N ALA A 218 -6.68 -27.89 -9.77
CA ALA A 218 -5.45 -27.48 -9.12
C ALA A 218 -4.44 -28.63 -9.16
N SER A 219 -3.43 -28.53 -9.99
CA SER A 219 -2.21 -29.34 -9.85
C SER A 219 -1.44 -28.84 -8.63
N ILE A 220 -1.86 -29.25 -7.46
CA ILE A 220 -1.19 -28.87 -6.22
C ILE A 220 0.05 -29.76 -6.07
N PRO A 221 1.28 -29.19 -6.07
CA PRO A 221 2.46 -29.97 -5.75
C PRO A 221 2.28 -30.57 -4.34
N THR A 222 2.88 -31.71 -4.11
CA THR A 222 2.88 -32.36 -2.79
C THR A 222 3.24 -31.31 -1.73
N PRO A 223 2.44 -31.17 -0.64
CA PRO A 223 2.72 -30.20 0.39
C PRO A 223 4.14 -30.35 0.90
N GLN A 224 4.90 -29.28 0.83
CA GLN A 224 6.26 -29.28 1.35
C GLN A 224 6.24 -28.79 2.80
N PRO A 225 7.00 -29.41 3.70
CA PRO A 225 7.08 -28.92 5.07
C PRO A 225 7.65 -27.51 5.08
N VAL A 226 6.91 -26.59 5.69
CA VAL A 226 7.35 -25.22 5.91
C VAL A 226 7.89 -25.13 7.33
N TYR A 227 9.18 -24.85 7.47
CA TYR A 227 9.80 -24.64 8.76
C TYR A 227 9.74 -23.14 9.12
N SER A 228 8.93 -22.81 10.10
CA SER A 228 8.90 -21.47 10.67
C SER A 228 10.13 -21.22 11.54
N ARG A 229 10.65 -20.01 11.52
CA ARG A 229 11.71 -19.63 12.46
C ARG A 229 11.15 -19.62 13.89
N PRO A 230 11.90 -20.08 14.90
CA PRO A 230 11.41 -20.14 16.28
C PRO A 230 10.91 -18.79 16.82
N MET A 231 11.48 -17.67 16.37
CA MET A 231 11.05 -16.32 16.76
C MET A 231 9.65 -15.94 16.25
N PHE A 232 9.12 -16.68 15.29
CA PHE A 232 7.78 -16.52 14.74
C PHE A 232 6.87 -17.68 15.13
N GLY A 233 7.04 -18.21 16.31
CA GLY A 233 6.38 -19.44 16.79
C GLY A 233 4.86 -19.48 16.70
N ALA A 234 4.21 -18.32 16.54
CA ALA A 234 2.77 -18.26 16.26
C ALA A 234 2.36 -18.94 14.95
N TYR A 235 3.28 -19.09 14.03
CA TYR A 235 3.06 -19.73 12.73
C TYR A 235 3.27 -21.26 12.74
N GLY A 236 3.85 -21.80 13.81
CA GLY A 236 4.23 -23.21 13.88
C GLY A 236 3.06 -24.19 13.82
N LYS A 237 1.86 -23.76 14.20
CA LYS A 237 0.68 -24.64 14.22
C LYS A 237 -0.10 -24.69 12.91
N SER A 238 0.17 -23.82 11.97
CA SER A 238 -0.55 -23.79 10.69
C SER A 238 0.06 -24.69 9.62
N VAL A 239 1.13 -25.41 9.95
CA VAL A 239 1.96 -26.12 8.98
C VAL A 239 1.95 -27.62 9.22
N GLU A 240 1.26 -28.08 10.24
CA GLU A 240 1.03 -29.52 10.43
C GLU A 240 -0.09 -29.94 9.48
N HIS A 241 0.31 -30.42 8.32
CA HIS A 241 -0.38 -31.37 7.40
C HIS A 241 0.02 -31.17 5.97
#